data_150e286a34e52960ce0a05dfea6b178a
#
_entry.id   150e286a34e52960ce0a05dfea6b178a
#
_cell.length_a   1.000
_cell.length_b   1.000
_cell.length_c   1.000
_cell.angle_alpha   90.00
_cell.angle_beta   90.00
_cell.angle_gamma   90.00
#
_symmetry.space_group_name_H-M   'P 1'
#
loop_
_entity.id
_entity.type
_entity.pdbx_description
1 polymer ?
#
loop_
_entity_poly.entity_id
_entity_poly.type
_entity_poly.pdbx_seq_one_letter_code
_entity_poly.pdbx_strand_id
1 'polypeptide(L)'
;MNFFCAAVDSLSILEKLAALPITQWHYNWEEKSVTPHIGPMAQDFKHAFYPGSDDKSITTLEADGVAFAAIQGLNQKLTEELKQKGTEIMELQRQLNELKVLINQLAEEKQK
;
A
#
# COMPACT_ATOMS: atom_id res chain seq x y z
N MET A 1 2.06 4.31 -33.95
CA MET A 1 2.21 4.98 -32.64
C MET A 1 3.63 4.80 -32.12
N ASN A 2 4.26 5.90 -31.75
CA ASN A 2 5.65 5.91 -31.30
C ASN A 2 5.72 5.86 -29.77
N PHE A 3 5.24 4.77 -29.19
CA PHE A 3 5.31 4.59 -27.74
C PHE A 3 6.15 3.37 -27.41
N PHE A 4 6.93 3.52 -26.36
CA PHE A 4 7.52 2.38 -25.67
C PHE A 4 6.68 2.09 -24.45
N CYS A 5 6.26 0.83 -24.29
CA CYS A 5 5.56 0.38 -23.11
C CYS A 5 6.44 -0.57 -22.32
N ALA A 6 6.59 -0.28 -21.04
CA ALA A 6 7.28 -1.18 -20.12
C ALA A 6 6.40 -1.39 -18.90
N ALA A 7 6.43 -2.60 -18.36
CA ALA A 7 5.70 -2.88 -17.13
C ALA A 7 6.33 -2.12 -15.97
N VAL A 8 5.49 -1.65 -15.03
CA VAL A 8 5.96 -1.03 -13.79
C VAL A 8 5.86 -2.02 -12.64
N ASP A 9 6.76 -1.88 -11.67
CA ASP A 9 6.68 -2.63 -10.43
C ASP A 9 5.74 -1.90 -9.47
N SER A 10 4.46 -2.29 -9.47
CA SER A 10 3.41 -1.63 -8.69
C SER A 10 3.65 -1.71 -7.20
N LEU A 11 4.24 -2.80 -6.69
CA LEU A 11 4.57 -2.92 -5.26
C LEU A 11 5.66 -1.95 -4.85
N SER A 12 6.70 -1.80 -5.67
CA SER A 12 7.77 -0.83 -5.43
C SER A 12 7.22 0.60 -5.42
N ILE A 13 6.34 0.92 -6.36
CA ILE A 13 5.69 2.24 -6.44
C ILE A 13 4.83 2.49 -5.21
N LEU A 14 4.08 1.49 -4.76
CA LEU A 14 3.29 1.59 -3.53
C LEU A 14 4.17 1.91 -2.33
N GLU A 15 5.29 1.22 -2.17
CA GLU A 15 6.22 1.44 -1.05
C GLU A 15 6.81 2.84 -1.07
N LYS A 16 7.22 3.31 -2.24
CA LYS A 16 7.76 4.66 -2.41
C LYS A 16 6.70 5.72 -2.11
N LEU A 17 5.48 5.52 -2.58
CA LEU A 17 4.39 6.46 -2.33
C LEU A 17 4.03 6.49 -0.85
N ALA A 18 4.02 5.33 -0.17
CA ALA A 18 3.73 5.25 1.25
C ALA A 18 4.76 5.99 2.10
N ALA A 19 6.01 6.05 1.64
CA ALA A 19 7.09 6.75 2.32
C ALA A 19 7.20 8.23 1.94
N LEU A 20 6.48 8.67 0.93
CA LEU A 20 6.56 10.04 0.42
C LEU A 20 5.87 11.01 1.37
N PRO A 21 6.54 12.08 1.85
CA PRO A 21 5.90 13.06 2.71
C PRO A 21 4.79 13.80 1.97
N ILE A 22 3.61 13.82 2.57
CA ILE A 22 2.45 14.57 2.06
C ILE A 22 2.14 15.66 3.07
N THR A 23 2.18 16.91 2.64
CA THR A 23 2.03 18.06 3.51
C THR A 23 1.02 19.05 2.96
N GLN A 24 0.57 19.96 3.82
CA GLN A 24 -0.19 21.14 3.39
C GLN A 24 0.82 22.27 3.16
N TRP A 25 0.61 23.03 2.07
CA TRP A 25 1.55 24.08 1.71
C TRP A 25 0.86 25.16 0.86
N HIS A 26 1.50 26.33 0.81
CA HIS A 26 1.12 27.43 -0.08
C HIS A 26 2.31 27.84 -0.91
N TYR A 27 2.05 28.35 -2.10
CA TYR A 27 3.10 29.07 -2.84
C TYR A 27 3.46 30.35 -2.08
N ASN A 28 4.69 30.80 -2.20
CA ASN A 28 5.16 32.02 -1.52
C ASN A 28 4.38 33.27 -1.92
N TRP A 29 3.80 33.29 -3.12
CA TRP A 29 3.03 34.41 -3.64
C TRP A 29 1.54 34.35 -3.29
N GLU A 30 1.08 33.28 -2.68
CA GLU A 30 -0.31 33.13 -2.29
C GLU A 30 -0.59 33.79 -0.94
N GLU A 31 -1.81 34.33 -0.79
CA GLU A 31 -2.27 34.84 0.50
C GLU A 31 -2.56 33.67 1.45
N LYS A 32 -2.32 33.87 2.74
CA LYS A 32 -2.56 32.85 3.78
C LYS A 32 -4.02 32.45 3.91
N SER A 33 -4.95 33.30 3.43
CA SER A 33 -6.39 33.03 3.46
C SER A 33 -6.84 32.04 2.39
N VAL A 34 -6.00 31.74 1.40
CA VAL A 34 -6.29 30.77 0.35
C VAL A 34 -6.23 29.36 0.95
N THR A 35 -7.12 28.48 0.51
CA THR A 35 -7.10 27.08 0.91
C THR A 35 -5.74 26.47 0.61
N PRO A 36 -5.09 25.83 1.60
CA PRO A 36 -3.78 25.22 1.35
C PRO A 36 -3.87 24.06 0.37
N HIS A 37 -2.78 23.89 -0.37
CA HIS A 37 -2.60 22.71 -1.21
C HIS A 37 -2.19 21.53 -0.33
N ILE A 38 -2.57 20.33 -0.74
CA ILE A 38 -2.16 19.09 -0.09
C ILE A 38 -1.42 18.26 -1.13
N GLY A 39 -0.23 17.85 -0.80
CA GLY A 39 0.54 17.00 -1.72
C GLY A 39 2.01 16.93 -1.33
N PRO A 40 2.78 16.20 -2.12
CA PRO A 40 4.22 16.11 -1.92
C PRO A 40 4.92 17.34 -2.48
N MET A 41 6.14 17.59 -2.00
CA MET A 41 7.04 18.53 -2.66
C MET A 41 7.53 17.92 -3.97
N ALA A 42 7.68 18.76 -4.99
CA ALA A 42 8.10 18.31 -6.32
C ALA A 42 9.45 17.60 -6.28
N GLN A 43 10.40 18.10 -5.49
CA GLN A 43 11.71 17.48 -5.34
C GLN A 43 11.61 16.05 -4.82
N ASP A 44 10.82 15.83 -3.78
CA ASP A 44 10.63 14.52 -3.17
C ASP A 44 9.98 13.55 -4.15
N PHE A 45 8.95 14.00 -4.85
CA PHE A 45 8.24 13.19 -5.84
C PHE A 45 9.16 12.79 -6.98
N LYS A 46 9.87 13.76 -7.55
CA LYS A 46 10.78 13.50 -8.69
C LYS A 46 11.94 12.61 -8.29
N HIS A 47 12.48 12.81 -7.09
CA HIS A 47 13.55 11.94 -6.59
C HIS A 47 13.08 10.49 -6.45
N ALA A 48 11.88 10.28 -5.97
CA ALA A 48 11.33 8.94 -5.75
C ALA A 48 10.99 8.21 -7.06
N PHE A 49 10.39 8.92 -8.02
CA PHE A 49 9.79 8.29 -9.20
C PHE A 49 10.47 8.62 -10.52
N TYR A 50 11.10 9.78 -10.62
CA TYR A 50 11.71 10.26 -11.87
C TYR A 50 13.08 10.88 -11.59
N PRO A 51 14.03 10.11 -11.05
CA PRO A 51 15.35 10.67 -10.71
C PRO A 51 16.03 11.24 -11.95
N GLY A 52 16.60 12.43 -11.81
CA GLY A 52 17.30 13.11 -12.89
C GLY A 52 16.42 14.01 -13.77
N SER A 53 15.11 14.04 -13.55
CA SER A 53 14.22 14.94 -14.26
C SER A 53 14.09 16.29 -13.53
N ASP A 54 13.34 17.25 -14.13
CA ASP A 54 13.03 18.53 -13.49
C ASP A 54 12.34 18.30 -12.15
N ASP A 55 12.87 18.86 -11.07
CA ASP A 55 12.34 18.70 -9.72
C ASP A 55 11.48 19.87 -9.25
N LYS A 56 11.11 20.78 -10.15
CA LYS A 56 10.35 22.01 -9.82
C LYS A 56 8.85 21.85 -9.94
N SER A 57 8.40 20.84 -10.67
CA SER A 57 6.97 20.64 -10.91
C SER A 57 6.63 19.16 -11.04
N ILE A 58 5.36 18.86 -10.80
CA ILE A 58 4.78 17.53 -11.01
C ILE A 58 3.61 17.71 -11.96
N THR A 59 3.61 16.98 -13.08
CA THR A 59 2.48 17.03 -14.00
C THR A 59 1.35 16.17 -13.45
N THR A 60 0.11 16.53 -13.82
CA THR A 60 -1.07 15.72 -13.47
C THR A 60 -0.94 14.30 -14.01
N LEU A 61 -0.42 14.14 -15.22
CA LEU A 61 -0.22 12.84 -15.84
C LEU A 61 0.74 11.96 -15.03
N GLU A 62 1.86 12.53 -14.57
CA GLU A 62 2.83 11.84 -13.71
C GLU A 62 2.20 11.44 -12.39
N ALA A 63 1.53 12.36 -11.73
CA ALA A 63 0.90 12.12 -10.44
C ALA A 63 -0.20 11.05 -10.55
N ASP A 64 -1.05 11.14 -11.55
CA ASP A 64 -2.14 10.20 -11.75
C ASP A 64 -1.61 8.81 -12.10
N GLY A 65 -0.59 8.73 -12.95
CA GLY A 65 0.03 7.45 -13.30
C GLY A 65 0.62 6.74 -12.09
N VAL A 66 1.33 7.48 -11.24
CA VAL A 66 1.89 6.94 -9.99
C VAL A 66 0.76 6.49 -9.06
N ALA A 67 -0.30 7.29 -8.94
CA ALA A 67 -1.45 6.94 -8.10
C ALA A 67 -2.13 5.66 -8.59
N PHE A 68 -2.35 5.51 -9.88
CA PHE A 68 -2.95 4.31 -10.46
C PHE A 68 -2.08 3.08 -10.21
N ALA A 69 -0.77 3.20 -10.41
CA ALA A 69 0.16 2.10 -10.15
C ALA A 69 0.16 1.70 -8.67
N ALA A 70 0.14 2.69 -7.77
CA ALA A 70 0.09 2.45 -6.32
C ALA A 70 -1.19 1.75 -5.91
N ILE A 71 -2.34 2.12 -6.50
CA ILE A 71 -3.62 1.46 -6.24
C ILE A 71 -3.57 0.00 -6.68
N GLN A 72 -3.00 -0.28 -7.84
CA GLN A 72 -2.81 -1.66 -8.30
C GLN A 72 -1.90 -2.44 -7.35
N GLY A 73 -0.82 -1.83 -6.89
CA GLY A 73 0.08 -2.43 -5.92
C GLY A 73 -0.61 -2.73 -4.58
N LEU A 74 -1.44 -1.81 -4.12
CA LEU A 74 -2.22 -2.00 -2.89
C LEU A 74 -3.20 -3.17 -3.05
N ASN A 75 -3.89 -3.26 -4.18
CA ASN A 75 -4.79 -4.37 -4.47
C ASN A 75 -4.05 -5.71 -4.46
N GLN A 76 -2.88 -5.76 -5.09
CA GLN A 76 -2.04 -6.96 -5.13
C GLN A 76 -1.62 -7.36 -3.71
N LYS A 77 -1.15 -6.41 -2.92
CA LYS A 77 -0.72 -6.66 -1.54
C LYS A 77 -1.86 -7.16 -0.67
N LEU A 78 -3.04 -6.53 -0.77
CA LEU A 78 -4.22 -6.94 -0.02
C LEU A 78 -4.66 -8.36 -0.39
N THR A 79 -4.67 -8.67 -1.68
CA THR A 79 -5.05 -10.01 -2.16
C THR A 79 -4.13 -11.07 -1.58
N GLU A 80 -2.82 -10.83 -1.59
CA GLU A 80 -1.83 -11.76 -1.03
C GLU A 80 -1.98 -11.90 0.48
N GLU A 81 -2.14 -10.79 1.20
CA GLU A 81 -2.29 -10.82 2.66
C GLU A 81 -3.58 -11.51 3.09
N LEU A 82 -4.68 -11.28 2.37
CA LEU A 82 -5.95 -11.96 2.66
C LEU A 82 -5.82 -13.47 2.46
N LYS A 83 -5.11 -13.88 1.42
CA LYS A 83 -4.85 -15.30 1.16
C LYS A 83 -4.06 -15.92 2.30
N GLN A 84 -3.00 -15.25 2.76
CA GLN A 84 -2.18 -15.70 3.89
C GLN A 84 -2.99 -15.78 5.17
N LYS A 85 -3.81 -14.77 5.45
CA LYS A 85 -4.67 -14.75 6.63
C LYS A 85 -5.72 -15.87 6.59
N GLY A 86 -6.26 -16.14 5.42
CA GLY A 86 -7.18 -17.28 5.23
C GLY A 86 -6.52 -18.60 5.57
N THR A 87 -5.27 -18.80 5.13
CA THR A 87 -4.49 -20.00 5.47
C THR A 87 -4.23 -20.11 6.97
N GLU A 88 -3.85 -19.00 7.61
CA GLU A 88 -3.63 -18.95 9.06
C GLU A 88 -4.90 -19.28 9.84
N ILE A 89 -6.04 -18.76 9.40
CA ILE A 89 -7.34 -19.02 10.03
C ILE A 89 -7.68 -20.50 9.92
N MET A 90 -7.49 -21.11 8.76
CA MET A 90 -7.75 -22.54 8.55
C MET A 90 -6.88 -23.39 9.47
N GLU A 91 -5.60 -23.05 9.61
CA GLU A 91 -4.67 -23.74 10.50
C GLU A 91 -5.10 -23.60 11.97
N LEU A 92 -5.50 -22.41 12.38
CA LEU A 92 -5.97 -22.16 13.74
C LEU A 92 -7.27 -22.95 14.02
N GLN A 93 -8.18 -23.01 13.04
CA GLN A 93 -9.39 -23.82 13.17
C GLN A 93 -9.07 -25.31 13.34
N ARG A 94 -8.09 -25.80 12.58
CA ARG A 94 -7.63 -27.19 12.69
C ARG A 94 -7.09 -27.48 14.10
N GLN A 95 -6.23 -26.60 14.60
CA GLN A 95 -5.67 -26.72 15.95
C GLN A 95 -6.75 -26.66 17.02
N LEU A 96 -7.71 -25.76 16.84
CA LEU A 96 -8.84 -25.63 17.76
C LEU A 96 -9.68 -26.91 17.81
N ASN A 97 -9.95 -27.52 16.67
CA ASN A 97 -10.70 -28.77 16.60
C ASN A 97 -9.93 -29.91 17.25
N GLU A 98 -8.62 -30.00 17.03
CA GLU A 98 -7.77 -31.00 17.71
C GLU A 98 -7.83 -30.84 19.23
N LEU A 99 -7.75 -29.59 19.70
CA LEU A 99 -7.82 -29.29 21.13
C LEU A 99 -9.18 -29.70 21.71
N LYS A 100 -10.27 -29.42 21.01
CA LYS A 100 -11.62 -29.82 21.41
C LYS A 100 -11.73 -31.35 21.57
N VAL A 101 -11.18 -32.08 20.61
CA VAL A 101 -11.15 -33.54 20.66
C VAL A 101 -10.39 -34.02 21.90
N LEU A 102 -9.23 -33.43 22.19
CA LEU A 102 -8.43 -33.79 23.36
C LEU A 102 -9.18 -33.49 24.68
N ILE A 103 -9.85 -32.36 24.74
CA ILE A 103 -10.64 -31.96 25.90
C ILE A 103 -11.78 -32.98 26.12
N ASN A 104 -12.48 -33.37 25.07
CA ASN A 104 -13.56 -34.35 25.15
C ASN A 104 -13.03 -35.72 25.63
N GLN A 105 -11.87 -36.15 25.14
CA GLN A 105 -11.23 -37.38 25.56
C GLN A 105 -10.86 -37.36 27.05
N LEU A 106 -10.32 -36.25 27.53
CA LEU A 106 -9.99 -36.06 28.93
C LEU A 106 -11.25 -36.10 29.83
N ALA A 107 -12.34 -35.45 29.36
CA ALA A 107 -13.62 -35.44 30.08
C ALA A 107 -14.19 -36.86 30.17
N GLU A 108 -14.09 -37.67 29.11
CA GLU A 108 -14.54 -39.05 29.10
C GLU A 108 -13.71 -39.91 30.07
N GLU A 109 -12.39 -39.72 30.10
CA GLU A 109 -11.50 -40.46 31.02
C GLU A 109 -11.84 -40.17 32.49
N LYS A 110 -12.23 -38.91 32.80
CA LYS A 110 -12.61 -38.56 34.17
C LYS A 110 -13.92 -39.18 34.62
N GLN A 111 -14.76 -39.61 33.68
CA GLN A 111 -16.06 -40.21 34.00
C GLN A 111 -15.98 -41.73 34.24
N LYS A 112 -14.83 -42.34 33.94
CA LYS A 112 -14.60 -43.74 34.20
C LYS A 112 -14.21 -43.95 35.69
#